data_ac6319bfeaf4739e36bc64fa334ccf68
#
_entry.id   ac6319bfeaf4739e36bc64fa334ccf68
#
_cell.length_a   1.000
_cell.length_b   1.000
_cell.length_c   1.000
_cell.angle_alpha   90.00
_cell.angle_beta   90.00
_cell.angle_gamma   90.00
#
_symmetry.space_group_name_H-M   'P 1'
#
loop_
_entity.id
_entity.type
_entity.pdbx_description
1 polymer ?
#
loop_
_entity_poly.entity_id
_entity_poly.type
_entity_poly.pdbx_seq_one_letter_code
_entity_poly.pdbx_strand_id
1 'polypeptide(L)'
;MTVSLTAETFLLDLTPQSVLDVGSAVFHGVNIAPGFAIPSDGDPRIDKALPGFLFTCGPDHIRHPVPVEGAADGRRYPLHGSLCGNPALDVLIEEDEEETVCEGRVPVALANGGMAELVRRWRSDRSIGCVTLDDVVVNSGETAWPCFGMYHINFGTGLFDEETRLTGAMLPGGSLPWRFDDGDMTIFCVAAAETAKDGWAEIAVGPIASLDGRSVHIRFRTDTLPYLQVWRNQSPGCAVLGIEPVSHRLASRAELIAAGEAPDFAPGESASYGLAFEVR
;
A
#
# COMPACT_ATOMS: atom_id res chain seq x y z
N MET A 1 12.43 -6.77 16.56
CA MET A 1 13.09 -7.68 15.59
C MET A 1 12.69 -7.17 14.22
N THR A 2 13.61 -6.90 13.34
CA THR A 2 13.33 -6.55 11.93
C THR A 2 13.50 -7.83 11.11
N VAL A 3 12.68 -8.02 10.09
CA VAL A 3 12.79 -9.13 9.13
C VAL A 3 13.21 -8.52 7.82
N SER A 4 14.30 -8.98 7.23
CA SER A 4 14.80 -8.45 5.96
C SER A 4 14.60 -9.46 4.85
N LEU A 5 14.04 -9.01 3.73
CA LEU A 5 13.92 -9.78 2.48
C LEU A 5 14.92 -9.23 1.47
N THR A 6 15.71 -10.12 0.89
CA THR A 6 16.72 -9.73 -0.12
C THR A 6 16.40 -10.39 -1.44
N ALA A 7 16.26 -9.58 -2.50
CA ALA A 7 16.13 -10.02 -3.87
C ALA A 7 17.25 -9.37 -4.69
N GLU A 8 18.30 -10.11 -5.00
CA GLU A 8 19.52 -9.60 -5.67
C GLU A 8 20.13 -8.45 -4.86
N THR A 9 20.00 -7.20 -5.35
CA THR A 9 20.50 -5.97 -4.71
C THR A 9 19.39 -5.14 -4.07
N PHE A 10 18.16 -5.65 -4.06
CA PHE A 10 16.99 -4.99 -3.49
C PHE A 10 16.66 -5.60 -2.11
N LEU A 11 16.72 -4.79 -1.07
CA LEU A 11 16.50 -5.18 0.31
C LEU A 11 15.24 -4.46 0.86
N LEU A 12 14.29 -5.23 1.38
CA LEU A 12 13.14 -4.73 2.10
C LEU A 12 13.22 -5.08 3.59
N ASP A 13 13.06 -4.08 4.46
CA ASP A 13 12.97 -4.29 5.90
C ASP A 13 11.51 -4.28 6.37
N LEU A 14 11.02 -5.43 6.77
CA LEU A 14 9.66 -5.60 7.26
C LEU A 14 9.53 -5.20 8.73
N THR A 15 8.37 -4.66 9.09
CA THR A 15 8.02 -4.19 10.43
C THR A 15 6.96 -5.11 11.06
N PRO A 16 7.34 -6.15 11.83
CA PRO A 16 6.38 -7.07 12.45
C PRO A 16 5.38 -6.38 13.41
N GLN A 17 5.73 -5.20 13.92
CA GLN A 17 4.86 -4.42 14.80
C GLN A 17 3.77 -3.63 14.05
N SER A 18 3.80 -3.64 12.73
CA SER A 18 2.81 -3.03 11.84
C SER A 18 2.59 -3.93 10.64
N VAL A 19 1.75 -4.91 10.77
CA VAL A 19 1.25 -5.85 9.73
C VAL A 19 2.33 -6.38 8.77
N LEU A 20 3.60 -6.47 9.18
CA LEU A 20 4.75 -6.75 8.30
C LEU A 20 4.85 -5.74 7.13
N ASP A 21 4.49 -4.49 7.35
CA ASP A 21 4.69 -3.39 6.40
C ASP A 21 6.19 -3.10 6.20
N VAL A 22 6.54 -2.40 5.12
CA VAL A 22 7.94 -2.15 4.76
C VAL A 22 8.41 -0.80 5.29
N GLY A 23 9.32 -0.82 6.26
CA GLY A 23 9.92 0.39 6.82
C GLY A 23 10.98 1.01 5.91
N SER A 24 11.83 0.21 5.28
CA SER A 24 12.81 0.67 4.30
C SER A 24 12.87 -0.23 3.07
N ALA A 25 13.18 0.36 1.92
CA ALA A 25 13.43 -0.34 0.68
C ALA A 25 14.73 0.19 0.09
N VAL A 26 15.78 -0.64 0.10
CA VAL A 26 17.14 -0.24 -0.28
C VAL A 26 17.56 -0.96 -1.53
N PHE A 27 17.99 -0.19 -2.55
CA PHE A 27 18.58 -0.72 -3.77
C PHE A 27 19.98 -0.13 -3.95
N HIS A 28 21.00 -0.99 -4.12
CA HIS A 28 22.41 -0.57 -4.20
C HIS A 28 22.83 0.44 -3.10
N GLY A 29 22.30 0.28 -1.87
CA GLY A 29 22.62 1.18 -0.76
C GLY A 29 21.79 2.48 -0.73
N VAL A 30 20.88 2.71 -1.68
CA VAL A 30 19.98 3.87 -1.73
C VAL A 30 18.62 3.47 -1.16
N ASN A 31 18.20 4.09 -0.05
CA ASN A 31 16.84 3.91 0.47
C ASN A 31 15.87 4.78 -0.35
N ILE A 32 14.86 4.14 -0.97
CA ILE A 32 13.86 4.83 -1.80
C ILE A 32 12.63 5.29 -1.00
N ALA A 33 12.47 4.83 0.26
CA ALA A 33 11.46 5.34 1.17
C ALA A 33 11.76 6.80 1.57
N PRO A 34 10.76 7.58 2.02
CA PRO A 34 11.01 8.94 2.53
C PRO A 34 12.05 9.00 3.64
N GLY A 35 12.00 8.08 4.62
CA GLY A 35 12.98 7.97 5.69
C GLY A 35 12.95 9.10 6.74
N PHE A 36 11.97 10.01 6.69
CA PHE A 36 11.81 11.12 7.63
C PHE A 36 10.33 11.29 8.00
N ALA A 37 10.07 11.93 9.13
CA ALA A 37 8.70 12.16 9.60
C ALA A 37 7.93 13.06 8.62
N ILE A 38 6.76 12.61 8.21
CA ILE A 38 5.83 13.34 7.36
C ILE A 38 4.62 13.69 8.24
N PRO A 39 4.23 14.97 8.37
CA PRO A 39 3.04 15.34 9.12
C PRO A 39 1.80 14.65 8.56
N SER A 40 1.04 13.99 9.42
CA SER A 40 -0.24 13.37 9.09
C SER A 40 -1.40 14.15 9.70
N ASP A 41 -2.59 13.58 9.66
CA ASP A 41 -3.79 14.15 10.31
C ASP A 41 -3.83 13.90 11.84
N GLY A 42 -2.67 13.56 12.43
CA GLY A 42 -2.52 13.34 13.87
C GLY A 42 -2.81 11.91 14.34
N ASP A 43 -2.87 10.94 13.42
CA ASP A 43 -2.91 9.52 13.79
C ASP A 43 -1.49 8.97 13.99
N PRO A 44 -1.10 8.63 15.23
CA PRO A 44 0.27 8.21 15.54
C PRO A 44 0.69 6.89 14.86
N ARG A 45 -0.26 6.08 14.36
CA ARG A 45 0.03 4.87 13.60
C ARG A 45 0.54 5.27 12.21
N ILE A 46 -0.15 6.21 11.59
CA ILE A 46 0.19 6.72 10.26
C ILE A 46 1.46 7.58 10.32
N ASP A 47 1.65 8.40 11.37
CA ASP A 47 2.89 9.16 11.60
C ASP A 47 4.14 8.26 11.61
N LYS A 48 4.00 7.02 12.11
CA LYS A 48 5.09 6.04 12.13
C LYS A 48 5.25 5.31 10.79
N ALA A 49 4.17 5.14 10.02
CA ALA A 49 4.14 4.37 8.80
C ALA A 49 4.56 5.19 7.56
N LEU A 50 4.15 6.45 7.47
CA LEU A 50 4.42 7.33 6.33
C LEU A 50 5.91 7.46 5.96
N PRO A 51 6.87 7.50 6.90
CA PRO A 51 8.30 7.50 6.57
C PRO A 51 8.78 6.20 5.91
N GLY A 52 8.03 5.11 6.04
CA GLY A 52 8.33 3.82 5.45
C GLY A 52 8.00 3.74 3.96
N PHE A 53 8.48 2.67 3.31
CA PHE A 53 8.24 2.42 1.89
C PHE A 53 6.80 1.97 1.60
N LEU A 54 6.23 1.11 2.45
CA LEU A 54 4.87 0.62 2.25
C LEU A 54 4.15 0.46 3.58
N PHE A 55 2.91 0.96 3.65
CA PHE A 55 1.99 0.59 4.70
C PHE A 55 0.61 0.21 4.14
N THR A 56 -0.09 -0.65 4.88
CA THR A 56 -1.35 -1.25 4.46
C THR A 56 -2.53 -0.56 5.12
N CYS A 57 -3.50 -0.19 4.30
CA CYS A 57 -4.73 0.49 4.68
C CYS A 57 -5.94 -0.46 4.56
N GLY A 58 -6.98 -0.18 5.32
CA GLY A 58 -8.18 -1.02 5.38
C GLY A 58 -8.33 -1.74 6.72
N PRO A 59 -9.05 -2.86 6.83
CA PRO A 59 -9.98 -3.40 5.85
C PRO A 59 -11.37 -2.75 5.93
N ASP A 60 -11.67 -2.02 7.00
CA ASP A 60 -12.98 -1.41 7.31
C ASP A 60 -13.13 0.00 6.74
N HIS A 61 -12.03 0.67 6.42
CA HIS A 61 -11.99 2.03 5.90
C HIS A 61 -10.66 2.37 5.21
N ILE A 62 -10.68 3.33 4.30
CA ILE A 62 -9.50 3.97 3.69
C ILE A 62 -9.70 5.49 3.66
N ARG A 63 -8.60 6.28 3.60
CA ARG A 63 -8.57 7.75 3.58
C ARG A 63 -8.88 8.38 4.94
N HIS A 64 -9.40 9.62 4.93
CA HIS A 64 -9.61 10.44 6.13
C HIS A 64 -10.63 9.85 7.10
N PRO A 65 -10.48 10.10 8.42
CA PRO A 65 -11.40 9.60 9.43
C PRO A 65 -12.84 10.07 9.22
N VAL A 66 -13.80 9.15 9.29
CA VAL A 66 -15.23 9.44 9.22
C VAL A 66 -15.97 8.78 10.38
N PRO A 67 -17.14 9.31 10.82
CA PRO A 67 -17.95 8.66 11.85
C PRO A 67 -18.34 7.24 11.44
N VAL A 68 -18.37 6.31 12.42
CA VAL A 68 -18.94 4.97 12.22
C VAL A 68 -20.45 5.08 12.18
N GLU A 69 -21.07 4.50 11.17
CA GLU A 69 -22.51 4.55 10.94
C GLU A 69 -23.27 3.96 12.14
N GLY A 70 -24.21 4.72 12.69
CA GLY A 70 -25.04 4.30 13.81
C GLY A 70 -24.34 4.19 15.18
N ALA A 71 -23.08 4.55 15.30
CA ALA A 71 -22.36 4.52 16.56
C ALA A 71 -22.79 5.66 17.50
N ALA A 72 -23.50 5.32 18.60
CA ALA A 72 -23.96 6.29 19.58
C ALA A 72 -22.84 6.89 20.46
N ASP A 73 -21.68 6.24 20.52
CA ASP A 73 -20.50 6.65 21.30
C ASP A 73 -19.59 7.64 20.56
N GLY A 74 -19.94 7.99 19.31
CA GLY A 74 -19.18 8.94 18.48
C GLY A 74 -17.87 8.42 17.95
N ARG A 75 -17.61 7.10 18.02
CA ARG A 75 -16.39 6.48 17.45
C ARG A 75 -16.32 6.72 15.95
N ARG A 76 -15.10 6.74 15.44
CA ARG A 76 -14.79 7.01 14.04
C ARG A 76 -13.94 5.89 13.46
N TYR A 77 -14.10 5.65 12.16
CA TYR A 77 -13.07 4.93 11.40
C TYR A 77 -11.79 5.76 11.47
N PRO A 78 -10.66 5.15 11.79
CA PRO A 78 -9.40 5.89 11.87
C PRO A 78 -8.86 6.21 10.48
N LEU A 79 -7.87 7.09 10.41
CA LEU A 79 -7.16 7.41 9.17
C LEU A 79 -6.62 6.11 8.53
N HIS A 80 -6.97 5.90 7.25
CA HIS A 80 -6.61 4.71 6.48
C HIS A 80 -7.09 3.36 7.05
N GLY A 81 -8.10 3.36 7.94
CA GLY A 81 -8.69 2.13 8.47
C GLY A 81 -7.91 1.49 9.62
N SER A 82 -8.32 0.29 9.99
CA SER A 82 -7.88 -0.36 11.23
C SER A 82 -6.65 -1.27 11.08
N LEU A 83 -6.13 -1.54 9.86
CA LEU A 83 -5.01 -2.47 9.65
C LEU A 83 -3.67 -1.96 10.18
N CYS A 84 -3.24 -0.79 9.73
CA CYS A 84 -1.92 -0.24 10.05
C CYS A 84 -1.68 -0.18 11.56
N GLY A 85 -0.47 -0.57 12.00
CA GLY A 85 -0.05 -0.52 13.40
C GLY A 85 -0.43 -1.74 14.24
N ASN A 86 -1.10 -2.76 13.68
CA ASN A 86 -1.33 -4.02 14.39
C ASN A 86 -0.11 -4.95 14.25
N PRO A 87 0.30 -5.63 15.34
CA PRO A 87 1.43 -6.56 15.27
C PRO A 87 1.05 -7.85 14.54
N ALA A 88 1.97 -8.34 13.73
CA ALA A 88 1.88 -9.68 13.19
C ALA A 88 2.20 -10.73 14.26
N LEU A 89 1.42 -11.79 14.27
CA LEU A 89 1.58 -12.97 15.10
C LEU A 89 2.07 -14.14 14.25
N ASP A 90 2.63 -15.15 14.88
CA ASP A 90 3.05 -16.41 14.24
C ASP A 90 3.96 -16.16 13.01
N VAL A 91 4.90 -15.20 13.16
CA VAL A 91 5.81 -14.84 12.06
C VAL A 91 6.77 -15.99 11.81
N LEU A 92 6.67 -16.59 10.62
CA LEU A 92 7.55 -17.66 10.14
C LEU A 92 8.44 -17.11 9.03
N ILE A 93 9.70 -17.51 9.02
CA ILE A 93 10.66 -17.17 7.99
C ILE A 93 11.29 -18.46 7.51
N GLU A 94 11.17 -18.72 6.22
CA GLU A 94 11.81 -19.81 5.52
C GLU A 94 12.78 -19.23 4.50
N GLU A 95 13.99 -19.71 4.47
CA GLU A 95 15.07 -19.20 3.62
C GLU A 95 15.86 -20.36 3.03
N ASP A 96 16.07 -20.32 1.71
CA ASP A 96 16.98 -21.19 0.99
C ASP A 96 17.90 -20.38 0.06
N GLU A 97 18.58 -21.05 -0.89
CA GLU A 97 19.51 -20.38 -1.83
C GLU A 97 18.80 -19.53 -2.86
N GLU A 98 17.54 -19.85 -3.21
CA GLU A 98 16.77 -19.21 -4.29
C GLU A 98 15.80 -18.16 -3.77
N GLU A 99 15.19 -18.40 -2.62
CA GLU A 99 14.14 -17.50 -2.09
C GLU A 99 14.19 -17.30 -0.58
N THR A 100 13.50 -16.25 -0.12
CA THR A 100 13.11 -16.07 1.28
C THR A 100 11.62 -15.83 1.33
N VAL A 101 10.92 -16.57 2.19
CA VAL A 101 9.49 -16.41 2.46
C VAL A 101 9.31 -15.94 3.90
N CYS A 102 8.47 -14.93 4.11
CA CYS A 102 8.05 -14.48 5.43
C CYS A 102 6.53 -14.46 5.49
N GLU A 103 5.96 -15.22 6.41
CA GLU A 103 4.51 -15.28 6.62
C GLU A 103 4.15 -14.78 8.03
N GLY A 104 2.94 -14.22 8.16
CA GLY A 104 2.39 -13.80 9.45
C GLY A 104 0.89 -13.60 9.41
N ARG A 105 0.26 -13.68 10.58
CA ARG A 105 -1.18 -13.46 10.78
C ARG A 105 -1.38 -12.19 11.60
N VAL A 106 -2.37 -11.40 11.23
CA VAL A 106 -2.69 -10.14 11.92
C VAL A 106 -4.18 -10.11 12.25
N PRO A 107 -4.57 -10.44 13.48
CA PRO A 107 -5.95 -10.24 13.93
C PRO A 107 -6.20 -8.75 14.17
N VAL A 108 -7.35 -8.25 13.68
CA VAL A 108 -7.69 -6.82 13.71
C VAL A 108 -9.09 -6.61 14.27
N ALA A 109 -9.20 -5.83 15.33
CA ALA A 109 -10.49 -5.31 15.80
C ALA A 109 -10.86 -4.07 14.96
N LEU A 110 -12.05 -4.10 14.35
CA LEU A 110 -12.52 -3.04 13.46
C LEU A 110 -13.21 -1.92 14.22
N ALA A 111 -13.16 -0.72 13.67
CA ALA A 111 -13.78 0.46 14.29
C ALA A 111 -15.31 0.32 14.46
N ASN A 112 -15.99 -0.44 13.61
CA ASN A 112 -17.42 -0.74 13.72
C ASN A 112 -17.76 -1.83 14.75
N GLY A 113 -16.76 -2.43 15.39
CA GLY A 113 -16.91 -3.53 16.35
C GLY A 113 -16.83 -4.93 15.72
N GLY A 114 -16.59 -5.03 14.41
CA GLY A 114 -16.31 -6.28 13.72
C GLY A 114 -14.89 -6.77 13.96
N MET A 115 -14.56 -7.91 13.36
CA MET A 115 -13.25 -8.53 13.41
C MET A 115 -12.78 -8.92 12.01
N ALA A 116 -11.50 -8.72 11.73
CA ALA A 116 -10.84 -9.23 10.54
C ALA A 116 -9.55 -9.96 10.91
N GLU A 117 -9.08 -10.81 10.02
CA GLU A 117 -7.74 -11.37 10.06
C GLU A 117 -7.07 -11.13 8.70
N LEU A 118 -5.85 -10.58 8.71
CA LEU A 118 -4.97 -10.55 7.56
C LEU A 118 -3.98 -11.71 7.67
N VAL A 119 -3.91 -12.54 6.62
CA VAL A 119 -2.81 -13.51 6.43
C VAL A 119 -1.92 -12.95 5.34
N ARG A 120 -0.68 -12.65 5.70
CA ARG A 120 0.30 -12.00 4.82
C ARG A 120 1.43 -12.92 4.50
N ARG A 121 1.80 -12.99 3.21
CA ARG A 121 2.97 -13.69 2.74
C ARG A 121 3.82 -12.78 1.86
N TRP A 122 5.04 -12.55 2.29
CA TRP A 122 6.10 -11.96 1.50
C TRP A 122 7.00 -13.06 0.92
N ARG A 123 7.42 -12.89 -0.32
CA ARG A 123 8.39 -13.77 -0.97
C ARG A 123 9.39 -12.93 -1.75
N SER A 124 10.68 -13.17 -1.55
CA SER A 124 11.73 -12.62 -2.38
C SER A 124 12.35 -13.73 -3.24
N ASP A 125 12.40 -13.52 -4.54
CA ASP A 125 13.07 -14.40 -5.49
C ASP A 125 14.41 -13.77 -5.86
N ARG A 126 15.50 -14.41 -5.44
CA ARG A 126 16.85 -13.88 -5.65
C ARG A 126 17.33 -14.02 -7.08
N SER A 127 16.78 -14.97 -7.84
CA SER A 127 17.20 -15.26 -9.21
C SER A 127 16.73 -14.22 -10.23
N ILE A 128 15.61 -13.56 -9.94
CA ILE A 128 14.97 -12.58 -10.82
C ILE A 128 14.85 -11.18 -10.19
N GLY A 129 15.37 -10.99 -8.97
CA GLY A 129 15.34 -9.69 -8.30
C GLY A 129 13.93 -9.18 -8.01
N CYS A 130 12.94 -10.07 -7.83
CA CYS A 130 11.53 -9.72 -7.59
C CYS A 130 11.12 -10.02 -6.15
N VAL A 131 10.36 -9.11 -5.55
CA VAL A 131 9.68 -9.34 -4.27
C VAL A 131 8.19 -9.29 -4.47
N THR A 132 7.47 -10.31 -3.98
CA THR A 132 6.00 -10.36 -4.03
C THR A 132 5.38 -10.30 -2.65
N LEU A 133 4.18 -9.73 -2.60
CA LEU A 133 3.29 -9.70 -1.46
C LEU A 133 1.97 -10.35 -1.86
N ASP A 134 1.57 -11.36 -1.12
CA ASP A 134 0.25 -11.96 -1.22
C ASP A 134 -0.46 -11.82 0.13
N ASP A 135 -1.62 -11.19 0.13
CA ASP A 135 -2.47 -10.97 1.30
C ASP A 135 -3.83 -11.62 1.12
N VAL A 136 -4.33 -12.20 2.21
CA VAL A 136 -5.72 -12.64 2.32
C VAL A 136 -6.35 -11.97 3.53
N VAL A 137 -7.33 -11.11 3.31
CA VAL A 137 -8.18 -10.53 4.36
C VAL A 137 -9.42 -11.41 4.53
N VAL A 138 -9.70 -11.80 5.76
CA VAL A 138 -10.86 -12.64 6.11
C VAL A 138 -11.74 -11.86 7.09
N ASN A 139 -13.06 -11.85 6.88
CA ASN A 139 -14.00 -11.46 7.92
C ASN A 139 -14.05 -12.57 8.97
N SER A 140 -13.28 -12.44 10.04
CA SER A 140 -13.19 -13.40 11.14
C SER A 140 -14.23 -13.16 12.25
N GLY A 141 -15.11 -12.16 12.07
CA GLY A 141 -16.17 -11.80 13.01
C GLY A 141 -17.52 -12.45 12.68
N GLU A 142 -18.54 -11.99 13.37
CA GLU A 142 -19.93 -12.47 13.24
C GLU A 142 -20.83 -11.50 12.45
N THR A 143 -20.34 -10.30 12.13
CA THR A 143 -21.08 -9.24 11.45
C THR A 143 -20.48 -8.93 10.08
N ALA A 144 -21.35 -8.62 9.12
CA ALA A 144 -20.91 -8.15 7.81
C ALA A 144 -20.49 -6.66 7.87
N TRP A 145 -19.51 -6.29 7.03
CA TRP A 145 -19.01 -4.92 6.88
C TRP A 145 -18.41 -4.73 5.50
N PRO A 146 -18.41 -3.50 4.93
CA PRO A 146 -17.78 -3.23 3.63
C PRO A 146 -16.26 -3.34 3.70
N CYS A 147 -15.66 -4.17 2.84
CA CYS A 147 -14.21 -4.39 2.78
C CYS A 147 -13.53 -3.38 1.84
N PHE A 148 -12.51 -2.70 2.37
CA PHE A 148 -11.67 -1.76 1.65
C PHE A 148 -10.22 -2.20 1.70
N GLY A 149 -9.47 -2.02 0.61
CA GLY A 149 -8.04 -2.31 0.55
C GLY A 149 -7.29 -1.19 -0.16
N MET A 150 -6.14 -0.80 0.37
CA MET A 150 -5.21 0.11 -0.26
C MET A 150 -3.80 -0.16 0.27
N TYR A 151 -2.82 -0.13 -0.63
CA TYR A 151 -1.41 -0.21 -0.29
C TYR A 151 -0.77 1.15 -0.58
N HIS A 152 -0.27 1.80 0.46
CA HIS A 152 0.32 3.13 0.37
C HIS A 152 1.84 3.00 0.22
N ILE A 153 2.33 3.07 -1.02
CA ILE A 153 3.75 2.88 -1.36
C ILE A 153 4.39 4.25 -1.50
N ASN A 154 5.36 4.56 -0.63
CA ASN A 154 5.92 5.89 -0.48
C ASN A 154 7.34 5.99 -1.05
N PHE A 155 7.57 6.99 -1.87
CA PHE A 155 8.87 7.38 -2.36
C PHE A 155 9.31 8.71 -1.78
N GLY A 156 10.58 8.79 -1.35
CA GLY A 156 11.21 10.07 -1.02
C GLY A 156 11.52 10.86 -2.27
N THR A 157 10.81 11.96 -2.50
CA THR A 157 10.97 12.74 -3.75
C THR A 157 12.28 13.54 -3.84
N GLY A 158 13.09 13.53 -2.79
CA GLY A 158 14.48 14.04 -2.84
C GLY A 158 15.40 13.24 -3.77
N LEU A 159 14.98 12.03 -4.19
CA LEU A 159 15.69 11.21 -5.17
C LEU A 159 15.32 11.53 -6.63
N PHE A 160 14.29 12.34 -6.85
CA PHE A 160 13.71 12.60 -8.16
C PHE A 160 14.26 13.89 -8.78
N ASP A 161 14.37 13.88 -10.08
CA ASP A 161 14.74 15.02 -10.91
C ASP A 161 13.65 15.33 -11.97
N GLU A 162 13.96 16.16 -12.94
CA GLU A 162 13.02 16.56 -14.00
C GLU A 162 12.74 15.43 -15.01
N GLU A 163 13.62 14.44 -15.10
CA GLU A 163 13.47 13.29 -16.00
C GLU A 163 12.63 12.18 -15.37
N THR A 164 12.50 12.16 -14.04
CA THR A 164 11.70 11.16 -13.33
C THR A 164 10.22 11.25 -13.72
N ARG A 165 9.65 10.12 -14.06
CA ARG A 165 8.27 9.99 -14.52
C ARG A 165 7.54 8.85 -13.83
N LEU A 166 6.22 8.93 -13.87
CA LEU A 166 5.31 7.83 -13.63
C LEU A 166 4.94 7.24 -14.99
N THR A 167 5.13 5.95 -15.20
CA THR A 167 4.84 5.28 -16.47
C THR A 167 3.94 4.07 -16.22
N GLY A 168 2.81 4.01 -16.93
CA GLY A 168 1.85 2.92 -16.79
C GLY A 168 0.71 3.06 -17.80
N ALA A 169 0.19 1.95 -18.31
CA ALA A 169 -0.84 1.94 -19.34
C ALA A 169 -2.14 2.65 -18.92
N MET A 170 -2.44 2.69 -17.60
CA MET A 170 -3.62 3.34 -17.03
C MET A 170 -3.48 4.88 -16.96
N LEU A 171 -2.28 5.41 -17.13
CA LEU A 171 -2.07 6.86 -17.07
C LEU A 171 -2.43 7.55 -18.38
N PRO A 172 -2.91 8.81 -18.36
CA PRO A 172 -3.14 9.59 -19.57
C PRO A 172 -1.86 9.66 -20.43
N GLY A 173 -1.96 9.20 -21.67
CA GLY A 173 -0.80 9.12 -22.58
C GLY A 173 0.28 8.13 -22.19
N GLY A 174 0.02 7.26 -21.19
CA GLY A 174 0.94 6.23 -20.71
C GLY A 174 2.06 6.73 -19.80
N SER A 175 2.23 8.04 -19.61
CA SER A 175 3.29 8.59 -18.76
C SER A 175 2.98 10.02 -18.30
N LEU A 176 3.31 10.31 -17.03
CA LEU A 176 3.19 11.63 -16.42
C LEU A 176 4.51 12.02 -15.75
N PRO A 177 4.87 13.33 -15.68
CA PRO A 177 5.95 13.77 -14.80
C PRO A 177 5.59 13.46 -13.36
N TRP A 178 6.56 13.16 -12.50
CA TRP A 178 6.28 12.91 -11.07
C TRP A 178 5.69 14.16 -10.37
N ARG A 179 6.03 15.36 -10.84
CA ARG A 179 5.41 16.63 -10.46
C ARG A 179 4.20 16.93 -11.33
N PHE A 180 3.21 16.07 -11.29
CA PHE A 180 1.91 16.33 -11.90
C PHE A 180 1.17 17.41 -11.09
N ASP A 181 0.43 18.31 -11.79
CA ASP A 181 -0.28 19.44 -11.20
C ASP A 181 0.66 20.49 -10.53
N ASP A 182 0.15 21.71 -10.32
CA ASP A 182 0.89 22.85 -9.78
C ASP A 182 0.81 22.97 -8.24
N GLY A 183 -0.08 22.20 -7.57
CA GLY A 183 -0.27 22.23 -6.11
C GLY A 183 0.87 21.60 -5.33
N ASP A 184 1.12 22.08 -4.11
CA ASP A 184 2.07 21.46 -3.18
C ASP A 184 1.60 20.07 -2.76
N MET A 185 0.29 19.88 -2.59
CA MET A 185 -0.35 18.59 -2.32
C MET A 185 -1.45 18.34 -3.35
N THR A 186 -1.40 17.19 -3.99
CA THR A 186 -2.37 16.81 -5.02
C THR A 186 -2.57 15.29 -5.06
N ILE A 187 -3.72 14.88 -5.55
CA ILE A 187 -4.11 13.48 -5.66
C ILE A 187 -4.97 13.28 -6.91
N PHE A 188 -4.76 12.18 -7.61
CA PHE A 188 -5.68 11.71 -8.63
C PHE A 188 -5.92 10.20 -8.52
N CYS A 189 -6.95 9.70 -9.18
CA CYS A 189 -7.28 8.28 -9.24
C CYS A 189 -7.68 7.89 -10.66
N VAL A 190 -7.16 6.76 -11.13
CA VAL A 190 -7.45 6.21 -12.46
C VAL A 190 -7.89 4.76 -12.37
N ALA A 191 -8.71 4.31 -13.33
CA ALA A 191 -9.11 2.91 -13.47
C ALA A 191 -7.93 2.10 -14.04
N ALA A 192 -7.31 1.26 -13.22
CA ALA A 192 -6.19 0.41 -13.62
C ALA A 192 -6.66 -0.90 -14.27
N ALA A 193 -7.81 -1.41 -13.86
CA ALA A 193 -8.36 -2.67 -14.39
C ALA A 193 -8.65 -2.62 -15.90
N GLU A 194 -8.98 -1.46 -16.45
CA GLU A 194 -9.29 -1.29 -17.89
C GLU A 194 -8.08 -1.57 -18.79
N THR A 195 -6.87 -1.43 -18.28
CA THR A 195 -5.61 -1.63 -19.02
C THR A 195 -4.79 -2.82 -18.52
N ALA A 196 -5.35 -3.59 -17.58
CA ALA A 196 -4.70 -4.75 -16.98
C ALA A 196 -4.41 -5.84 -18.03
N LYS A 197 -3.30 -6.57 -17.83
CA LYS A 197 -2.94 -7.75 -18.58
C LYS A 197 -2.89 -8.94 -17.64
N ASP A 198 -3.62 -10.00 -17.95
CA ASP A 198 -3.71 -11.23 -17.15
C ASP A 198 -4.06 -10.93 -15.68
N GLY A 199 -4.94 -9.94 -15.43
CA GLY A 199 -5.38 -9.53 -14.11
C GLY A 199 -4.38 -8.66 -13.32
N TRP A 200 -3.29 -8.20 -13.96
CA TRP A 200 -2.27 -7.34 -13.33
C TRP A 200 -2.15 -6.01 -14.06
N ALA A 201 -2.03 -4.95 -13.29
CA ALA A 201 -1.60 -3.64 -13.75
C ALA A 201 -0.17 -3.35 -13.28
N GLU A 202 0.56 -2.50 -14.01
CA GLU A 202 1.93 -2.11 -13.67
C GLU A 202 2.07 -0.59 -13.76
N ILE A 203 2.74 0.00 -12.76
CA ILE A 203 3.25 1.36 -12.79
C ILE A 203 4.74 1.36 -12.47
N ALA A 204 5.53 2.16 -13.19
CA ALA A 204 6.94 2.38 -12.94
C ALA A 204 7.19 3.81 -12.49
N VAL A 205 8.11 3.99 -11.54
CA VAL A 205 8.61 5.28 -11.06
C VAL A 205 10.09 5.38 -11.41
N GLY A 206 10.44 6.29 -12.29
CA GLY A 206 11.82 6.46 -12.77
C GLY A 206 11.90 7.16 -14.14
N PRO A 207 13.10 7.33 -14.74
CA PRO A 207 14.38 6.90 -14.18
C PRO A 207 14.72 7.63 -12.89
N ILE A 208 15.51 6.99 -12.00
CA ILE A 208 16.04 7.60 -10.78
C ILE A 208 17.56 7.60 -10.88
N ALA A 209 18.16 8.77 -10.90
CA ALA A 209 19.60 8.92 -11.15
C ALA A 209 20.47 8.17 -10.12
N SER A 210 20.10 8.20 -8.83
CA SER A 210 20.79 7.47 -7.76
C SER A 210 20.62 5.95 -7.79
N LEU A 211 19.74 5.43 -8.66
CA LEU A 211 19.59 4.00 -8.96
C LEU A 211 20.21 3.64 -10.32
N ASP A 212 21.25 4.33 -10.76
CA ASP A 212 21.89 4.16 -12.08
C ASP A 212 20.90 4.33 -13.25
N GLY A 213 19.92 5.23 -13.09
CA GLY A 213 18.89 5.51 -14.10
C GLY A 213 17.79 4.44 -14.20
N ARG A 214 17.74 3.51 -13.26
CA ARG A 214 16.68 2.48 -13.21
C ARG A 214 15.36 3.03 -12.70
N SER A 215 14.31 2.26 -12.92
CA SER A 215 12.95 2.52 -12.43
C SER A 215 12.49 1.44 -11.45
N VAL A 216 11.68 1.82 -10.48
CA VAL A 216 10.99 0.90 -9.59
C VAL A 216 9.65 0.53 -10.24
N HIS A 217 9.45 -0.74 -10.51
CA HIS A 217 8.23 -1.31 -11.08
C HIS A 217 7.36 -1.89 -9.99
N ILE A 218 6.11 -1.49 -9.96
CA ILE A 218 5.09 -1.94 -9.03
C ILE A 218 3.96 -2.58 -9.83
N ARG A 219 3.75 -3.86 -9.64
CA ARG A 219 2.62 -4.59 -10.21
C ARG A 219 1.61 -4.89 -9.12
N PHE A 220 0.32 -4.89 -9.46
CA PHE A 220 -0.75 -5.19 -8.52
C PHE A 220 -1.93 -5.88 -9.21
N ARG A 221 -2.64 -6.73 -8.46
CA ARG A 221 -3.80 -7.48 -8.95
C ARG A 221 -5.02 -6.56 -9.06
N THR A 222 -5.66 -6.54 -10.21
CA THR A 222 -6.77 -5.64 -10.51
C THR A 222 -8.15 -6.23 -10.21
N ASP A 223 -8.25 -7.51 -9.88
CA ASP A 223 -9.48 -8.14 -9.41
C ASP A 223 -9.95 -7.60 -8.05
N THR A 224 -9.00 -7.22 -7.18
CA THR A 224 -9.29 -6.62 -5.87
C THR A 224 -8.78 -5.18 -5.71
N LEU A 225 -7.85 -4.74 -6.57
CA LEU A 225 -7.32 -3.38 -6.62
C LEU A 225 -7.55 -2.76 -8.02
N PRO A 226 -8.80 -2.52 -8.45
CA PRO A 226 -9.11 -2.09 -9.80
C PRO A 226 -8.71 -0.65 -10.13
N TYR A 227 -8.25 0.13 -9.13
CA TYR A 227 -7.86 1.52 -9.29
C TYR A 227 -6.42 1.75 -8.82
N LEU A 228 -5.80 2.79 -9.38
CA LEU A 228 -4.56 3.37 -8.91
C LEU A 228 -4.84 4.80 -8.48
N GLN A 229 -4.58 5.10 -7.22
CA GLN A 229 -4.52 6.44 -6.69
C GLN A 229 -3.06 6.87 -6.61
N VAL A 230 -2.76 8.11 -6.95
CA VAL A 230 -1.43 8.70 -6.81
C VAL A 230 -1.56 9.98 -6.02
N TRP A 231 -0.82 10.04 -4.92
CA TRP A 231 -0.77 11.19 -4.03
C TRP A 231 0.64 11.80 -4.01
N ARG A 232 0.72 13.11 -4.04
CA ARG A 232 1.99 13.83 -3.91
C ARG A 232 1.86 14.92 -2.87
N ASN A 233 2.84 15.03 -1.96
CA ASN A 233 2.91 16.11 -0.99
C ASN A 233 4.32 16.70 -0.95
N GLN A 234 4.41 17.97 -1.35
CA GLN A 234 5.62 18.78 -1.39
C GLN A 234 5.49 20.03 -0.49
N SER A 235 4.49 20.04 0.41
CA SER A 235 4.37 21.12 1.41
C SER A 235 5.62 21.21 2.28
N PRO A 236 5.91 22.35 2.90
CA PRO A 236 7.08 22.50 3.77
C PRO A 236 7.19 21.38 4.81
N GLY A 237 8.32 20.67 4.82
CA GLY A 237 8.55 19.51 5.68
C GLY A 237 8.06 18.19 5.09
N CYS A 238 7.43 18.18 3.91
CA CYS A 238 7.01 17.00 3.18
C CYS A 238 7.79 16.88 1.86
N ALA A 239 8.18 15.66 1.51
CA ALA A 239 8.83 15.36 0.22
C ALA A 239 8.49 13.91 -0.14
N VAL A 240 7.22 13.64 -0.45
CA VAL A 240 6.71 12.29 -0.65
C VAL A 240 5.84 12.18 -1.89
N LEU A 241 5.96 11.03 -2.57
CA LEU A 241 5.05 10.56 -3.60
C LEU A 241 4.49 9.22 -3.15
N GLY A 242 3.16 9.10 -3.04
CA GLY A 242 2.42 7.86 -2.76
C GLY A 242 1.91 7.23 -4.05
N ILE A 243 2.23 5.97 -4.27
CA ILE A 243 1.66 5.10 -5.30
C ILE A 243 0.72 4.14 -4.58
N GLU A 244 -0.59 4.24 -4.87
CA GLU A 244 -1.61 3.65 -4.01
C GLU A 244 -2.58 2.76 -4.83
N PRO A 245 -2.22 1.48 -5.12
CA PRO A 245 -3.19 0.50 -5.60
C PRO A 245 -4.35 0.38 -4.61
N VAL A 246 -5.60 0.51 -5.09
CA VAL A 246 -6.75 0.69 -4.21
C VAL A 246 -8.01 -0.02 -4.75
N SER A 247 -8.81 -0.54 -3.82
CA SER A 247 -10.04 -1.29 -4.12
C SER A 247 -11.19 -0.43 -4.68
N HIS A 248 -11.18 0.88 -4.43
CA HIS A 248 -12.29 1.77 -4.76
C HIS A 248 -11.82 3.07 -5.41
N ARG A 249 -12.60 3.60 -6.34
CA ARG A 249 -12.36 4.95 -6.91
C ARG A 249 -12.28 6.02 -5.82
N LEU A 250 -11.76 7.18 -6.17
CA LEU A 250 -11.66 8.33 -5.27
C LEU A 250 -13.05 8.93 -5.01
N ALA A 251 -13.70 8.45 -3.96
CA ALA A 251 -14.99 8.93 -3.46
C ALA A 251 -15.07 8.75 -1.95
N SER A 252 -15.99 9.42 -1.29
CA SER A 252 -16.23 9.20 0.15
C SER A 252 -16.83 7.81 0.40
N ARG A 253 -16.62 7.28 1.61
CA ARG A 253 -17.23 6.01 2.04
C ARG A 253 -18.76 6.02 1.82
N ALA A 254 -19.44 7.10 2.20
CA ALA A 254 -20.88 7.21 2.04
C ALA A 254 -21.34 7.15 0.58
N GLU A 255 -20.59 7.81 -0.34
CA GLU A 255 -20.88 7.75 -1.77
C GLU A 255 -20.69 6.35 -2.33
N LEU A 256 -19.63 5.63 -1.93
CA LEU A 256 -19.36 4.26 -2.38
C LEU A 256 -20.47 3.30 -1.91
N ILE A 257 -20.89 3.39 -0.66
CA ILE A 257 -22.00 2.59 -0.09
C ILE A 257 -23.30 2.91 -0.84
N ALA A 258 -23.64 4.19 -1.00
CA ALA A 258 -24.85 4.61 -1.70
C ALA A 258 -24.90 4.16 -3.16
N ALA A 259 -23.75 4.06 -3.81
CA ALA A 259 -23.61 3.57 -5.19
C ALA A 259 -23.59 2.03 -5.30
N GLY A 260 -23.59 1.30 -4.16
CA GLY A 260 -23.45 -0.17 -4.16
C GLY A 260 -22.05 -0.65 -4.54
N GLU A 261 -21.06 0.24 -4.50
CA GLU A 261 -19.67 -0.06 -4.86
C GLU A 261 -18.85 -0.62 -3.68
N ALA A 262 -19.40 -0.62 -2.47
CA ALA A 262 -18.82 -1.19 -1.27
C ALA A 262 -19.80 -2.21 -0.66
N PRO A 263 -19.95 -3.39 -1.28
CA PRO A 263 -20.86 -4.42 -0.78
C PRO A 263 -20.40 -4.95 0.57
N ASP A 264 -21.35 -5.48 1.33
CA ASP A 264 -21.08 -6.14 2.59
C ASP A 264 -20.21 -7.39 2.38
N PHE A 265 -19.20 -7.50 3.22
CA PHE A 265 -18.27 -8.62 3.31
C PHE A 265 -18.73 -9.52 4.45
N ALA A 266 -19.37 -10.64 4.12
CA ALA A 266 -20.04 -11.50 5.09
C ALA A 266 -19.05 -12.27 5.98
N PRO A 267 -19.47 -12.73 7.18
CA PRO A 267 -18.66 -13.61 8.01
C PRO A 267 -18.10 -14.81 7.25
N GLY A 268 -16.78 -15.04 7.36
CA GLY A 268 -16.06 -16.10 6.66
C GLY A 268 -15.69 -15.78 5.22
N GLU A 269 -16.16 -14.70 4.61
CA GLU A 269 -15.67 -14.26 3.30
C GLU A 269 -14.21 -13.82 3.34
N SER A 270 -13.53 -13.97 2.20
CA SER A 270 -12.13 -13.59 2.05
C SER A 270 -11.88 -12.82 0.76
N ALA A 271 -10.98 -11.84 0.81
CA ALA A 271 -10.47 -11.09 -0.34
C ALA A 271 -8.96 -11.26 -0.44
N SER A 272 -8.46 -11.57 -1.65
CA SER A 272 -7.03 -11.78 -1.91
C SER A 272 -6.45 -10.60 -2.66
N TYR A 273 -5.31 -10.08 -2.20
CA TYR A 273 -4.58 -8.98 -2.81
C TYR A 273 -3.18 -9.45 -3.19
N GLY A 274 -2.60 -8.86 -4.21
CA GLY A 274 -1.24 -9.20 -4.63
C GLY A 274 -0.49 -8.00 -5.18
N LEU A 275 0.77 -7.87 -4.79
CA LEU A 275 1.73 -6.90 -5.33
C LEU A 275 3.03 -7.59 -5.70
N ALA A 276 3.78 -6.96 -6.63
CA ALA A 276 5.15 -7.36 -6.95
C ALA A 276 6.01 -6.11 -7.18
N PHE A 277 7.26 -6.18 -6.76
CA PHE A 277 8.23 -5.10 -6.80
C PHE A 277 9.50 -5.58 -7.51
N GLU A 278 9.98 -4.80 -8.47
CA GLU A 278 11.23 -5.03 -9.18
C GLU A 278 11.93 -3.68 -9.43
N VAL A 279 13.25 -3.71 -9.57
CA VAL A 279 14.04 -2.55 -10.02
C VAL A 279 14.70 -2.92 -11.32
N ARG A 280 14.35 -2.22 -12.39
CA ARG A 280 14.82 -2.47 -13.77
C ARG A 280 15.48 -1.25 -14.37
#